data_498f48e09bd86346a23d8218e84430fe
#
_entry.id   498f48e09bd86346a23d8218e84430fe
#
_cell.length_a   1.000
_cell.length_b   1.000
_cell.length_c   1.000
_cell.angle_alpha   90.00
_cell.angle_beta   90.00
_cell.angle_gamma   90.00
#
_symmetry.space_group_name_H-M   'P 1'
#
loop_
_entity.id
_entity.type
_entity.pdbx_description
1 polymer ?
#
loop_
_entity_poly.entity_id
_entity_poly.type
_entity_poly.pdbx_seq_one_letter_code
_entity_poly.pdbx_strand_id
1 'polypeptide(L)'
;MRNWTTIKEYDEILFEQAGKVAKITINRPHVHNAFTPKTVMEMIDAFNISRDKEDVGVIILTGAGDQAFCSGGDQKVRGNGGYVGEDNIPRLNVLDLQRLIRVIPKPVIAMVKGWSIGGGNVLQLVCDLTIAAENAKFGQTGPNVGSFDGGY
;
A
#
# COMPACT_ATOMS: atom_id res chain seq x y z
N MET A 1 4.38 17.42 -18.40
CA MET A 1 4.25 16.61 -17.15
C MET A 1 2.82 16.76 -16.64
N ARG A 2 2.18 15.70 -16.14
CA ARG A 2 0.87 15.83 -15.49
C ARG A 2 1.08 16.48 -14.12
N ASN A 3 0.33 17.54 -13.82
CA ASN A 3 0.36 18.16 -12.51
C ASN A 3 -0.47 17.31 -11.54
N TRP A 4 0.17 16.76 -10.53
CA TRP A 4 -0.49 16.05 -9.43
C TRP A 4 -0.98 17.07 -8.40
N THR A 5 -2.22 16.91 -7.96
CA THR A 5 -2.84 17.75 -6.92
C THR A 5 -3.20 16.86 -5.74
N THR A 6 -2.83 17.28 -4.54
CA THR A 6 -3.18 16.55 -3.31
C THR A 6 -4.69 16.56 -3.11
N ILE A 7 -5.27 15.38 -2.87
CA ILE A 7 -6.69 15.22 -2.56
C ILE A 7 -6.91 15.41 -1.06
N LYS A 8 -6.06 14.77 -0.26
CA LYS A 8 -6.09 14.81 1.20
C LYS A 8 -4.69 14.61 1.75
N GLU A 9 -4.35 15.37 2.80
CA GLU A 9 -3.08 15.21 3.52
C GLU A 9 -3.15 14.03 4.49
N TYR A 10 -2.06 13.25 4.52
CA TYR A 10 -1.83 12.15 5.44
C TYR A 10 -0.39 12.16 5.94
N ASP A 11 -0.09 11.43 6.99
CA ASP A 11 1.24 11.39 7.57
C ASP A 11 2.17 10.36 6.89
N GLU A 12 1.63 9.19 6.53
CA GLU A 12 2.42 8.07 6.03
C GLU A 12 2.16 7.72 4.56
N ILE A 13 1.20 8.37 3.91
CA ILE A 13 0.95 8.24 2.47
C ILE A 13 0.84 9.60 1.79
N LEU A 14 1.04 9.63 0.47
CA LEU A 14 0.64 10.75 -0.39
C LEU A 14 -0.59 10.32 -1.18
N PHE A 15 -1.62 11.17 -1.20
CA PHE A 15 -2.84 10.91 -1.94
C PHE A 15 -3.13 12.07 -2.91
N GLU A 16 -2.92 11.80 -4.19
CA GLU A 16 -2.89 12.78 -5.25
C GLU A 16 -3.77 12.37 -6.43
N GLN A 17 -4.19 13.35 -7.22
CA GLN A 17 -4.94 13.13 -8.47
C GLN A 17 -4.35 13.91 -9.63
N ALA A 18 -4.37 13.31 -10.82
CA ALA A 18 -4.08 13.97 -12.09
C ALA A 18 -5.06 13.49 -13.16
N GLY A 19 -5.98 14.38 -13.59
CA GLY A 19 -7.09 14.00 -14.45
C GLY A 19 -7.95 12.94 -13.78
N LYS A 20 -8.21 11.81 -14.45
CA LYS A 20 -9.01 10.69 -13.90
C LYS A 20 -8.19 9.65 -13.14
N VAL A 21 -6.94 9.94 -12.82
CA VAL A 21 -6.04 9.01 -12.12
C VAL A 21 -5.84 9.47 -10.69
N ALA A 22 -6.24 8.67 -9.71
CA ALA A 22 -5.83 8.82 -8.32
C ALA A 22 -4.54 8.02 -8.08
N LYS A 23 -3.64 8.55 -7.27
CA LYS A 23 -2.39 7.88 -6.89
C LYS A 23 -2.25 7.88 -5.39
N ILE A 24 -2.09 6.68 -4.84
CA ILE A 24 -1.80 6.42 -3.43
C ILE A 24 -0.35 5.97 -3.36
N THR A 25 0.49 6.74 -2.68
CA THR A 25 1.91 6.46 -2.54
C THR A 25 2.24 6.20 -1.08
N ILE A 26 2.72 5.01 -0.73
CA ILE A 26 3.26 4.73 0.61
C ILE A 26 4.51 5.60 0.77
N ASN A 27 4.51 6.51 1.76
CA ASN A 27 5.56 7.53 1.91
C ASN A 27 6.40 7.33 3.16
N ARG A 28 7.01 6.16 3.28
CA ARG A 28 7.95 5.79 4.35
C ARG A 28 9.26 5.25 3.77
N PRO A 29 9.95 5.99 2.85
CA PRO A 29 11.12 5.48 2.13
C PRO A 29 12.29 5.13 3.07
N HIS A 30 12.41 5.77 4.23
CA HIS A 30 13.45 5.51 5.24
C HIS A 30 13.36 4.10 5.87
N VAL A 31 12.24 3.41 5.73
CA VAL A 31 12.01 2.02 6.14
C VAL A 31 11.53 1.15 4.98
N HIS A 32 11.96 1.46 3.76
CA HIS A 32 11.58 0.74 2.53
C HIS A 32 10.07 0.61 2.35
N ASN A 33 9.32 1.65 2.72
CA ASN A 33 7.86 1.72 2.64
C ASN A 33 7.15 0.58 3.39
N ALA A 34 7.74 0.11 4.50
CA ALA A 34 7.06 -0.80 5.41
C ALA A 34 5.82 -0.12 6.01
N PHE A 35 4.70 -0.84 6.06
CA PHE A 35 3.45 -0.28 6.57
C PHE A 35 3.23 -0.53 8.06
N THR A 36 2.61 0.44 8.72
CA THR A 36 2.12 0.39 10.11
C THR A 36 0.60 0.27 10.11
N PRO A 37 -0.06 0.08 11.28
CA PRO A 37 -1.51 0.23 11.38
C PRO A 37 -2.01 1.57 10.83
N LYS A 38 -1.29 2.67 11.06
CA LYS A 38 -1.61 4.00 10.55
C LYS A 38 -1.56 4.05 9.02
N THR A 39 -0.47 3.57 8.41
CA THR A 39 -0.34 3.49 6.95
C THR A 39 -1.52 2.74 6.34
N VAL A 40 -1.91 1.60 6.94
CA VAL A 40 -3.02 0.77 6.44
C VAL A 40 -4.35 1.52 6.54
N MET A 41 -4.61 2.19 7.66
CA MET A 41 -5.86 2.97 7.84
C MET A 41 -5.94 4.16 6.88
N GLU A 42 -4.83 4.86 6.67
CA GLU A 42 -4.75 5.97 5.71
C GLU A 42 -5.00 5.47 4.27
N MET A 43 -4.43 4.30 3.89
CA MET A 43 -4.71 3.68 2.58
C MET A 43 -6.17 3.29 2.44
N ILE A 44 -6.79 2.67 3.45
CA ILE A 44 -8.22 2.31 3.43
C ILE A 44 -9.08 3.55 3.19
N ASP A 45 -8.80 4.64 3.90
CA ASP A 45 -9.53 5.91 3.73
C ASP A 45 -9.34 6.48 2.31
N ALA A 46 -8.10 6.52 1.79
CA ALA A 46 -7.80 6.99 0.45
C ALA A 46 -8.47 6.15 -0.65
N PHE A 47 -8.52 4.82 -0.50
CA PHE A 47 -9.25 3.93 -1.41
C PHE A 47 -10.76 4.18 -1.37
N ASN A 48 -11.35 4.37 -0.18
CA ASN A 48 -12.77 4.70 -0.04
C ASN A 48 -13.11 6.05 -0.69
N ILE A 49 -12.30 7.08 -0.47
CA ILE A 49 -12.45 8.38 -1.15
C ILE A 49 -12.36 8.18 -2.67
N SER A 50 -11.36 7.43 -3.16
CA SER A 50 -11.18 7.16 -4.59
C SER A 50 -12.37 6.41 -5.19
N ARG A 51 -12.99 5.48 -4.43
CA ARG A 51 -14.20 4.77 -4.85
C ARG A 51 -15.35 5.72 -5.10
N ASP A 52 -15.55 6.67 -4.20
CA ASP A 52 -16.74 7.53 -4.18
C ASP A 52 -16.58 8.79 -5.06
N LYS A 53 -15.36 9.16 -5.46
CA LYS A 53 -15.10 10.28 -6.39
C LYS A 53 -15.45 9.91 -7.83
N GLU A 54 -16.46 10.57 -8.41
CA GLU A 54 -16.93 10.32 -9.80
C GLU A 54 -15.86 10.61 -10.86
N ASP A 55 -14.98 11.59 -10.60
CA ASP A 55 -13.92 12.00 -11.52
C ASP A 55 -12.66 11.11 -11.44
N VAL A 56 -12.62 10.12 -10.55
CA VAL A 56 -11.57 9.09 -10.50
C VAL A 56 -12.02 7.86 -11.30
N GLY A 57 -11.27 7.49 -12.33
CA GLY A 57 -11.52 6.31 -13.16
C GLY A 57 -10.56 5.14 -12.91
N VAL A 58 -9.36 5.41 -12.36
CA VAL A 58 -8.35 4.40 -12.07
C VAL A 58 -7.51 4.83 -10.87
N ILE A 59 -7.03 3.84 -10.10
CA ILE A 59 -6.22 4.07 -8.92
C ILE A 59 -4.84 3.45 -9.13
N ILE A 60 -3.78 4.19 -8.84
CA ILE A 60 -2.40 3.69 -8.79
C ILE A 60 -1.99 3.52 -7.32
N LEU A 61 -1.44 2.37 -6.99
CA LEU A 61 -0.76 2.11 -5.72
C LEU A 61 0.74 1.99 -5.97
N THR A 62 1.56 2.75 -5.23
CA THR A 62 3.02 2.76 -5.38
C THR A 62 3.74 3.06 -4.07
N GLY A 63 5.06 2.97 -4.06
CA GLY A 63 5.93 3.39 -2.97
C GLY A 63 6.76 4.63 -3.33
N ALA A 64 7.06 5.48 -2.36
CA ALA A 64 7.94 6.63 -2.53
C ALA A 64 9.40 6.20 -2.74
N GLY A 65 10.14 6.96 -3.53
CA GLY A 65 11.54 6.66 -3.89
C GLY A 65 11.68 5.49 -4.86
N ASP A 66 12.91 5.00 -5.04
CA ASP A 66 13.23 3.99 -6.05
C ASP A 66 13.71 2.67 -5.44
N GLN A 67 13.83 2.58 -4.12
CA GLN A 67 14.40 1.41 -3.44
C GLN A 67 13.36 0.33 -3.17
N ALA A 68 12.12 0.71 -2.86
CA ALA A 68 11.07 -0.25 -2.55
C ALA A 68 9.68 0.27 -2.91
N PHE A 69 8.87 -0.61 -3.46
CA PHE A 69 7.42 -0.45 -3.48
C PHE A 69 6.88 -0.57 -2.05
N CYS A 70 7.12 -1.71 -1.41
CA CYS A 70 6.75 -1.98 -0.01
C CYS A 70 7.46 -3.23 0.50
N SER A 71 8.05 -3.17 1.68
CA SER A 71 8.75 -4.29 2.32
C SER A 71 7.88 -5.07 3.31
N GLY A 72 6.56 -4.87 3.29
CA GLY A 72 5.62 -5.54 4.19
C GLY A 72 5.36 -4.77 5.48
N GLY A 73 4.94 -5.47 6.52
CA GLY A 73 4.65 -4.86 7.80
C GLY A 73 5.91 -4.43 8.57
N ASP A 74 5.88 -3.26 9.17
CA ASP A 74 7.01 -2.71 9.94
C ASP A 74 7.26 -3.56 11.20
N GLN A 75 8.33 -4.35 11.17
CA GLN A 75 8.66 -5.28 12.26
C GLN A 75 9.09 -4.57 13.55
N LYS A 76 9.60 -3.34 13.48
CA LYS A 76 9.94 -2.54 14.65
C LYS A 76 8.67 -2.07 15.38
N VAL A 77 7.63 -1.69 14.62
CA VAL A 77 6.34 -1.32 15.17
C VAL A 77 5.60 -2.53 15.72
N ARG A 78 5.69 -3.68 15.02
CA ARG A 78 5.10 -4.94 15.48
C ARG A 78 5.64 -5.37 16.84
N GLY A 79 6.95 -5.26 17.06
CA GLY A 79 7.61 -5.75 18.27
C GLY A 79 7.26 -7.21 18.59
N ASN A 80 7.29 -7.58 19.88
CA ASN A 80 6.91 -8.92 20.37
C ASN A 80 5.41 -9.04 20.64
N GLY A 81 4.70 -7.92 20.79
CA GLY A 81 3.28 -7.87 21.19
C GLY A 81 2.28 -7.80 20.04
N GLY A 82 2.76 -7.72 18.79
CA GLY A 82 1.90 -7.50 17.62
C GLY A 82 1.69 -6.02 17.30
N TYR A 83 0.92 -5.74 16.27
CA TYR A 83 0.60 -4.36 15.88
C TYR A 83 -0.49 -3.77 16.76
N VAL A 84 -0.23 -2.57 17.29
CA VAL A 84 -1.18 -1.80 18.10
C VAL A 84 -1.37 -0.43 17.45
N GLY A 85 -2.62 -0.04 17.20
CA GLY A 85 -2.97 1.27 16.66
C GLY A 85 -2.87 2.39 17.70
N GLU A 86 -3.02 3.64 17.26
CA GLU A 86 -3.01 4.83 18.15
C GLU A 86 -4.13 4.80 19.23
N ASP A 87 -5.18 4.02 18.97
CA ASP A 87 -6.29 3.78 19.89
C ASP A 87 -6.03 2.65 20.90
N ASN A 88 -4.80 2.13 20.96
CA ASN A 88 -4.38 1.00 21.79
C ASN A 88 -5.12 -0.33 21.50
N ILE A 89 -5.79 -0.45 20.36
CA ILE A 89 -6.42 -1.70 19.94
C ILE A 89 -5.43 -2.52 19.10
N PRO A 90 -5.16 -3.78 19.46
CA PRO A 90 -4.29 -4.65 18.68
C PRO A 90 -4.93 -5.03 17.35
N ARG A 91 -4.50 -4.38 16.26
CA ARG A 91 -4.93 -4.68 14.90
C ARG A 91 -4.00 -4.06 13.86
N LEU A 92 -3.92 -4.68 12.70
CA LEU A 92 -3.23 -4.12 11.52
C LEU A 92 -4.22 -3.75 10.40
N ASN A 93 -5.35 -4.44 10.31
CA ASN A 93 -6.40 -4.28 9.28
C ASN A 93 -5.91 -4.49 7.83
N VAL A 94 -4.77 -5.14 7.63
CA VAL A 94 -4.19 -5.34 6.29
C VAL A 94 -5.08 -6.23 5.40
N LEU A 95 -5.80 -7.19 5.98
CA LEU A 95 -6.74 -8.03 5.23
C LEU A 95 -7.95 -7.24 4.75
N ASP A 96 -8.43 -6.27 5.55
CA ASP A 96 -9.52 -5.37 5.14
C ASP A 96 -9.07 -4.48 3.96
N LEU A 97 -7.84 -3.97 3.99
CA LEU A 97 -7.24 -3.25 2.88
C LEU A 97 -7.15 -4.11 1.62
N GLN A 98 -6.64 -5.34 1.73
CA GLN A 98 -6.52 -6.27 0.60
C GLN A 98 -7.89 -6.59 0.00
N ARG A 99 -8.88 -6.86 0.85
CA ARG A 99 -10.26 -7.08 0.41
C ARG A 99 -10.83 -5.86 -0.30
N LEU A 100 -10.62 -4.66 0.26
CA LEU A 100 -11.08 -3.41 -0.36
C LEU A 100 -10.49 -3.24 -1.77
N ILE A 101 -9.19 -3.46 -1.94
CA ILE A 101 -8.52 -3.41 -3.25
C ILE A 101 -9.17 -4.39 -4.24
N ARG A 102 -9.49 -5.62 -3.80
CA ARG A 102 -10.09 -6.65 -4.65
C ARG A 102 -11.54 -6.38 -5.08
N VAL A 103 -12.30 -5.66 -4.26
CA VAL A 103 -13.75 -5.47 -4.50
C VAL A 103 -14.12 -4.07 -4.98
N ILE A 104 -13.18 -3.13 -4.97
CA ILE A 104 -13.44 -1.75 -5.40
C ILE A 104 -13.82 -1.73 -6.89
N PRO A 105 -14.90 -1.01 -7.30
CA PRO A 105 -15.40 -1.03 -8.67
C PRO A 105 -14.61 -0.09 -9.62
N LYS A 106 -13.30 0.00 -9.41
CA LYS A 106 -12.36 0.78 -10.24
C LYS A 106 -11.05 0.01 -10.37
N PRO A 107 -10.42 -0.02 -11.54
CA PRO A 107 -9.13 -0.68 -11.70
C PRO A 107 -8.07 -0.13 -10.74
N VAL A 108 -7.36 -1.02 -10.08
CA VAL A 108 -6.22 -0.70 -9.22
C VAL A 108 -4.95 -1.25 -9.86
N ILE A 109 -3.99 -0.38 -10.11
CA ILE A 109 -2.72 -0.72 -10.77
C ILE A 109 -1.59 -0.55 -9.75
N ALA A 110 -0.89 -1.63 -9.44
CA ALA A 110 0.37 -1.55 -8.70
C ALA A 110 1.48 -1.05 -9.63
N MET A 111 2.15 0.03 -9.24
CA MET A 111 3.34 0.55 -9.93
C MET A 111 4.57 0.29 -9.06
N VAL A 112 5.30 -0.77 -9.41
CA VAL A 112 6.35 -1.35 -8.56
C VAL A 112 7.74 -0.91 -9.01
N LYS A 113 8.50 -0.33 -8.09
CA LYS A 113 9.93 -0.06 -8.21
C LYS A 113 10.66 -0.67 -7.02
N GLY A 114 11.86 -1.24 -7.25
CA GLY A 114 12.64 -1.85 -6.18
C GLY A 114 11.94 -3.03 -5.51
N TRP A 115 12.05 -3.13 -4.19
CA TRP A 115 11.58 -4.28 -3.43
C TRP A 115 10.05 -4.31 -3.21
N SER A 116 9.42 -5.42 -3.52
CA SER A 116 8.04 -5.77 -3.20
C SER A 116 8.04 -7.10 -2.45
N ILE A 117 8.04 -7.06 -1.12
CA ILE A 117 8.41 -8.20 -0.27
C ILE A 117 7.33 -8.49 0.77
N GLY A 118 7.07 -9.80 1.02
CA GLY A 118 6.14 -10.27 2.04
C GLY A 118 4.76 -9.65 1.89
N GLY A 119 4.22 -9.02 2.92
CA GLY A 119 2.94 -8.30 2.84
C GLY A 119 2.90 -7.20 1.77
N GLY A 120 4.05 -6.59 1.43
CA GLY A 120 4.16 -5.66 0.30
C GLY A 120 3.97 -6.36 -1.04
N ASN A 121 4.50 -7.58 -1.20
CA ASN A 121 4.25 -8.38 -2.39
C ASN A 121 2.78 -8.81 -2.48
N VAL A 122 2.13 -9.10 -1.36
CA VAL A 122 0.69 -9.39 -1.34
C VAL A 122 -0.13 -8.18 -1.79
N LEU A 123 0.22 -6.96 -1.35
CA LEU A 123 -0.48 -5.74 -1.78
C LEU A 123 -0.47 -5.56 -3.31
N GLN A 124 0.66 -5.84 -3.99
CA GLN A 124 0.69 -5.76 -5.46
C GLN A 124 -0.07 -6.91 -6.13
N LEU A 125 -0.07 -8.12 -5.52
CA LEU A 125 -0.78 -9.30 -6.07
C LEU A 125 -2.31 -9.15 -6.02
N VAL A 126 -2.84 -8.41 -5.05
CA VAL A 126 -4.29 -8.16 -4.94
C VAL A 126 -4.78 -7.01 -5.84
N CYS A 127 -3.87 -6.25 -6.44
CA CYS A 127 -4.22 -5.27 -7.48
C CYS A 127 -4.64 -5.98 -8.78
N ASP A 128 -5.36 -5.28 -9.66
CA ASP A 128 -5.83 -5.84 -10.94
C ASP A 128 -4.69 -6.02 -11.93
N LEU A 129 -3.73 -5.10 -11.95
CA LEU A 129 -2.57 -5.10 -12.83
C LEU A 129 -1.31 -4.66 -12.08
N THR A 130 -0.15 -5.14 -12.54
CA THR A 130 1.15 -4.68 -12.05
C THR A 130 2.00 -4.15 -13.21
N ILE A 131 2.52 -2.94 -13.05
CA ILE A 131 3.55 -2.36 -13.90
C ILE A 131 4.84 -2.36 -13.09
N ALA A 132 5.85 -3.08 -13.55
CA ALA A 132 7.12 -3.23 -12.86
C ALA A 132 8.24 -2.47 -13.58
N ALA A 133 9.01 -1.70 -12.84
CA ALA A 133 10.27 -1.12 -13.34
C ALA A 133 11.33 -2.22 -13.49
N GLU A 134 12.37 -1.98 -14.28
CA GLU A 134 13.46 -2.93 -14.51
C GLU A 134 14.17 -3.36 -13.21
N ASN A 135 14.21 -2.48 -12.20
CA ASN A 135 14.80 -2.77 -10.90
C ASN A 135 13.84 -3.45 -9.91
N ALA A 136 12.60 -3.76 -10.32
CA ALA A 136 11.63 -4.38 -9.44
C ALA A 136 12.04 -5.80 -9.02
N LYS A 137 11.90 -6.10 -7.73
CA LYS A 137 12.22 -7.40 -7.13
C LYS A 137 11.07 -7.86 -6.25
N PHE A 138 10.56 -9.05 -6.53
CA PHE A 138 9.40 -9.63 -5.85
C PHE A 138 9.82 -10.82 -4.98
N GLY A 139 9.22 -10.96 -3.80
CA GLY A 139 9.54 -12.09 -2.95
C GLY A 139 8.58 -12.29 -1.79
N GLN A 140 8.39 -13.57 -1.42
CA GLN A 140 7.70 -13.96 -0.20
C GLN A 140 8.73 -14.45 0.82
N THR A 141 8.82 -13.74 1.94
CA THR A 141 9.79 -14.03 3.01
C THR A 141 9.24 -14.89 4.12
N GLY A 142 7.92 -15.04 4.19
CA GLY A 142 7.24 -15.84 5.21
C GLY A 142 7.86 -17.22 5.44
N PRO A 143 8.14 -18.04 4.40
CA PRO A 143 8.74 -19.36 4.57
C PRO A 143 10.13 -19.33 5.24
N ASN A 144 10.89 -18.25 5.05
CA ASN A 144 12.23 -18.11 5.63
C ASN A 144 12.21 -17.70 7.12
N VAL A 145 11.09 -17.18 7.61
CA VAL A 145 10.93 -16.68 8.99
C VAL A 145 9.82 -17.43 9.75
N GLY A 146 9.35 -18.55 9.19
CA GLY A 146 8.32 -19.38 9.82
C GLY A 146 6.95 -18.70 9.92
N SER A 147 6.63 -17.77 9.01
CA SER A 147 5.33 -17.12 8.93
C SER A 147 4.64 -17.44 7.60
N PHE A 148 3.35 -17.19 7.57
CA PHE A 148 2.52 -17.33 6.37
C PHE A 148 2.02 -15.95 5.94
N ASP A 149 2.48 -15.49 4.76
CA ASP A 149 2.00 -14.25 4.17
C ASP A 149 0.65 -14.52 3.49
N GLY A 150 -0.41 -14.55 4.30
CA GLY A 150 -1.77 -14.75 3.81
C GLY A 150 -2.34 -13.49 3.17
N GLY A 151 -3.30 -13.70 2.27
CA GLY A 151 -4.03 -12.63 1.60
C GLY A 151 -5.23 -13.17 0.82
N TYR A 152 -5.95 -12.27 0.17
CA TYR A 152 -7.09 -12.59 -0.70
C TYR A 152 -6.65 -12.96 -2.09
#